data_ab031aea2b9eed0c747aef284610468b
#
_entry.id   ab031aea2b9eed0c747aef284610468b
#
_cell.length_a   1.000
_cell.length_b   1.000
_cell.length_c   1.000
_cell.angle_alpha   90.00
_cell.angle_beta   90.00
_cell.angle_gamma   90.00
#
_symmetry.space_group_name_H-M   'P 1'
#
loop_
_entity.id
_entity.type
_entity.pdbx_description
1 polymer ?
#
loop_
_entity_poly.entity_id
_entity_poly.type
_entity_poly.pdbx_seq_one_letter_code
_entity_poly.pdbx_strand_id
1 'polypeptide(L)'
;MQMKREPQRTAGLLLLAAVTLSAGDRRVSLLPKLQPGQTLIYLIRFQSDKTVKTESKVVTPIAPNAAQIDAHGLLLVEVLDVQPAGAKAMIHARGQFLTLDSGVWLKKPGDNKSGWDRQHVDPHGKTIEFTISPDGSVNEVKGLDFLFPEQQQAWQQWVARFALAWTLPANGMKFGEKWKLEQAEQIGAPISGLNWARESMYVRDEPCQASQLSIMGDLSASSGPPDTCAVLLTTATLKQKSSSKDATPEDFKLHELRTMGTAKGTNEIITYISLKSGLVVRATEEASQFMDVMVAKADGSNRVHYNVDAKSHSEILLVTETPLDRP
;
A
#
# COMPACT_ATOMS: atom_id res chain seq x y z
N MET A 1 68.00 0.73 -53.34
CA MET A 1 68.21 0.44 -51.91
C MET A 1 67.07 1.06 -51.13
N GLN A 2 65.96 0.31 -50.97
CA GLN A 2 64.72 0.78 -50.31
C GLN A 2 64.65 0.13 -48.94
N MET A 3 64.66 0.93 -47.87
CA MET A 3 64.49 0.49 -46.53
C MET A 3 62.98 0.48 -46.18
N LYS A 4 62.43 -0.71 -45.96
CA LYS A 4 61.09 -0.97 -45.44
C LYS A 4 61.07 -0.62 -43.94
N ARG A 5 60.22 0.34 -43.53
CA ARG A 5 59.87 0.60 -42.10
C ARG A 5 58.70 -0.26 -41.74
N GLU A 6 58.85 -1.13 -40.73
CA GLU A 6 57.78 -1.84 -40.05
C GLU A 6 57.11 -0.94 -39.04
N PRO A 7 55.77 -0.97 -38.87
CA PRO A 7 55.08 -0.29 -37.80
C PRO A 7 55.04 -1.15 -36.53
N GLN A 8 55.64 -0.63 -35.50
CA GLN A 8 55.47 -1.18 -34.12
C GLN A 8 54.03 -1.06 -33.67
N ARG A 9 53.38 -2.21 -33.44
CA ARG A 9 52.08 -2.32 -32.79
C ARG A 9 52.29 -2.25 -31.26
N THR A 10 51.99 -1.11 -30.64
CA THR A 10 51.87 -0.95 -29.22
C THR A 10 50.52 -1.54 -28.77
N ALA A 11 50.56 -2.73 -28.19
CA ALA A 11 49.39 -3.33 -27.51
C ALA A 11 49.18 -2.63 -26.18
N GLY A 12 48.21 -1.71 -26.13
CA GLY A 12 47.75 -1.09 -24.90
C GLY A 12 46.89 -2.12 -24.12
N LEU A 13 47.44 -2.65 -23.04
CA LEU A 13 46.73 -3.44 -22.06
C LEU A 13 45.78 -2.53 -21.27
N LEU A 14 44.51 -2.51 -21.64
CA LEU A 14 43.43 -1.92 -20.84
C LEU A 14 43.16 -2.87 -19.64
N LEU A 15 43.78 -2.55 -18.49
CA LEU A 15 43.41 -3.10 -17.20
C LEU A 15 42.02 -2.57 -16.82
N LEU A 16 40.97 -3.33 -17.14
CA LEU A 16 39.64 -3.19 -16.54
C LEU A 16 39.78 -3.62 -15.08
N ALA A 17 39.99 -2.65 -14.18
CA ALA A 17 39.81 -2.85 -12.75
C ALA A 17 38.31 -3.11 -12.51
N ALA A 18 37.93 -4.38 -12.48
CA ALA A 18 36.63 -4.82 -11.92
C ALA A 18 36.69 -4.47 -10.44
N VAL A 19 36.15 -3.30 -10.08
CA VAL A 19 35.75 -3.01 -8.70
C VAL A 19 34.59 -3.92 -8.39
N THR A 20 34.90 -5.14 -7.94
CA THR A 20 33.94 -5.97 -7.23
C THR A 20 33.62 -5.22 -5.93
N LEU A 21 32.60 -4.38 -5.97
CA LEU A 21 31.90 -3.96 -4.78
C LEU A 21 31.45 -5.26 -4.11
N SER A 22 32.20 -5.71 -3.13
CA SER A 22 31.76 -6.70 -2.15
C SER A 22 30.58 -6.06 -1.42
N ALA A 23 29.39 -6.17 -2.03
CA ALA A 23 28.11 -6.00 -1.36
C ALA A 23 28.08 -7.10 -0.30
N GLY A 24 28.73 -6.80 0.82
CA GLY A 24 29.06 -7.72 1.86
C GLY A 24 27.82 -8.39 2.41
N ASP A 25 28.04 -9.54 2.94
CA ASP A 25 27.18 -10.41 3.73
C ASP A 25 26.50 -9.68 4.95
N ARG A 26 26.48 -8.35 4.94
CA ARG A 26 25.96 -7.50 6.01
C ARG A 26 24.45 -7.40 5.93
N ARG A 27 23.78 -7.86 6.99
CA ARG A 27 22.37 -7.64 7.20
C ARG A 27 22.13 -6.19 7.62
N VAL A 28 21.13 -5.57 7.03
CA VAL A 28 20.71 -4.20 7.34
C VAL A 28 19.34 -4.28 8.01
N SER A 29 19.20 -3.64 9.18
CA SER A 29 17.89 -3.47 9.80
C SER A 29 17.16 -2.31 9.11
N LEU A 30 15.96 -2.60 8.62
CA LEU A 30 15.08 -1.62 7.98
C LEU A 30 13.87 -1.30 8.87
N LEU A 31 13.87 -1.74 10.14
CA LEU A 31 12.79 -1.42 11.06
C LEU A 31 12.81 0.06 11.43
N PRO A 32 11.65 0.73 11.42
CA PRO A 32 11.54 2.13 11.77
C PRO A 32 11.99 2.38 13.22
N LYS A 33 12.73 3.46 13.42
CA LYS A 33 13.18 3.92 14.74
C LYS A 33 12.29 5.07 15.18
N LEU A 34 11.00 4.77 15.42
CA LEU A 34 10.04 5.75 15.86
C LEU A 34 10.17 6.05 17.35
N GLN A 35 9.84 7.29 17.73
CA GLN A 35 9.86 7.75 19.12
C GLN A 35 8.54 8.47 19.43
N PRO A 36 8.02 8.37 20.67
CA PRO A 36 6.86 9.13 21.08
C PRO A 36 7.07 10.64 20.87
N GLY A 37 6.05 11.32 20.37
CA GLY A 37 6.11 12.74 20.02
C GLY A 37 6.72 13.06 18.65
N GLN A 38 7.31 12.08 17.97
CA GLN A 38 7.80 12.28 16.61
C GLN A 38 6.65 12.56 15.66
N THR A 39 6.84 13.54 14.76
CA THR A 39 5.86 13.87 13.73
C THR A 39 6.44 13.65 12.34
N LEU A 40 5.60 13.12 11.45
CA LEU A 40 5.92 12.81 10.06
C LEU A 40 4.84 13.46 9.20
N ILE A 41 5.22 14.13 8.11
CA ILE A 41 4.25 14.62 7.14
C ILE A 41 4.41 13.85 5.83
N TYR A 42 3.32 13.23 5.39
CA TYR A 42 3.26 12.49 4.16
C TYR A 42 2.36 13.17 3.14
N LEU A 43 2.86 13.30 1.93
CA LEU A 43 2.00 13.47 0.76
C LEU A 43 1.39 12.10 0.44
N ILE A 44 0.09 12.09 0.25
CA ILE A 44 -0.68 10.88 -0.04
C ILE A 44 -1.46 11.06 -1.32
N ARG A 45 -1.52 10.01 -2.12
CA ARG A 45 -2.35 9.93 -3.32
C ARG A 45 -2.99 8.55 -3.39
N PHE A 46 -4.27 8.53 -3.67
CA PHE A 46 -5.02 7.29 -3.88
C PHE A 46 -6.01 7.46 -5.02
N GLN A 47 -6.00 6.52 -5.94
CA GLN A 47 -6.97 6.44 -7.03
C GLN A 47 -7.51 5.02 -7.10
N SER A 48 -8.82 4.89 -7.31
CA SER A 48 -9.45 3.57 -7.48
C SER A 48 -10.61 3.65 -8.46
N ASP A 49 -10.68 2.67 -9.34
CA ASP A 49 -11.79 2.42 -10.24
C ASP A 49 -12.41 1.07 -9.91
N LYS A 50 -13.70 1.05 -9.59
CA LYS A 50 -14.44 -0.16 -9.28
C LYS A 50 -15.69 -0.24 -10.15
N THR A 51 -15.88 -1.36 -10.81
CA THR A 51 -17.09 -1.68 -11.58
C THR A 51 -17.76 -2.90 -10.99
N VAL A 52 -19.09 -2.83 -10.79
CA VAL A 52 -19.91 -3.93 -10.29
C VAL A 52 -21.02 -4.20 -11.31
N LYS A 53 -21.00 -5.37 -11.93
CA LYS A 53 -22.10 -5.88 -12.74
C LYS A 53 -22.96 -6.77 -11.88
N THR A 54 -24.25 -6.48 -11.81
CA THR A 54 -25.21 -7.24 -11.00
C THR A 54 -26.24 -7.85 -11.92
N GLU A 55 -26.43 -9.16 -11.85
CA GLU A 55 -27.46 -9.90 -12.55
C GLU A 55 -28.41 -10.51 -11.51
N SER A 56 -29.66 -10.09 -11.52
CA SER A 56 -30.70 -10.61 -10.64
C SER A 56 -32.04 -10.62 -11.36
N LYS A 57 -32.81 -11.69 -11.15
CA LYS A 57 -34.22 -11.77 -11.62
C LYS A 57 -35.19 -11.18 -10.59
N VAL A 58 -34.75 -10.91 -9.38
CA VAL A 58 -35.63 -10.65 -8.21
C VAL A 58 -35.38 -9.26 -7.62
N VAL A 59 -34.20 -8.70 -7.77
CA VAL A 59 -33.81 -7.45 -7.12
C VAL A 59 -33.33 -6.47 -8.17
N THR A 60 -33.94 -5.27 -8.19
CA THR A 60 -33.36 -4.15 -8.93
C THR A 60 -32.08 -3.72 -8.21
N PRO A 61 -30.93 -3.63 -8.90
CA PRO A 61 -29.69 -3.21 -8.25
C PRO A 61 -29.85 -1.80 -7.65
N ILE A 62 -29.66 -1.67 -6.35
CA ILE A 62 -29.73 -0.39 -5.63
C ILE A 62 -28.33 0.21 -5.47
N ALA A 63 -27.31 -0.65 -5.44
CA ALA A 63 -25.92 -0.22 -5.29
C ALA A 63 -25.39 0.43 -6.58
N PRO A 64 -24.45 1.38 -6.47
CA PRO A 64 -23.75 1.92 -7.62
C PRO A 64 -23.10 0.81 -8.45
N ASN A 65 -23.21 0.88 -9.78
CA ASN A 65 -22.60 -0.10 -10.68
C ASN A 65 -21.15 0.27 -11.05
N ALA A 66 -20.71 1.46 -10.71
CA ALA A 66 -19.33 1.90 -10.80
C ALA A 66 -19.03 2.96 -9.74
N ALA A 67 -17.81 2.94 -9.23
CA ALA A 67 -17.30 3.93 -8.30
C ALA A 67 -15.87 4.31 -8.71
N GLN A 68 -15.57 5.60 -8.71
CA GLN A 68 -14.23 6.11 -8.85
C GLN A 68 -13.89 6.92 -7.60
N ILE A 69 -12.68 6.74 -7.09
CA ILE A 69 -12.15 7.50 -5.97
C ILE A 69 -10.87 8.16 -6.44
N ASP A 70 -10.74 9.45 -6.16
CA ASP A 70 -9.48 10.18 -6.27
C ASP A 70 -9.31 10.97 -4.97
N ALA A 71 -8.18 10.78 -4.31
CA ALA A 71 -7.84 11.46 -3.08
C ALA A 71 -6.34 11.81 -3.07
N HIS A 72 -6.01 13.06 -2.77
CA HIS A 72 -4.63 13.50 -2.62
C HIS A 72 -4.54 14.61 -1.58
N GLY A 73 -3.46 14.65 -0.84
CA GLY A 73 -3.28 15.65 0.20
C GLY A 73 -2.10 15.39 1.12
N LEU A 74 -2.07 16.13 2.23
CA LEU A 74 -1.05 16.02 3.25
C LEU A 74 -1.64 15.43 4.53
N LEU A 75 -0.99 14.40 5.06
CA LEU A 75 -1.29 13.80 6.35
C LEU A 75 -0.12 13.99 7.29
N LEU A 76 -0.37 14.65 8.42
CA LEU A 76 0.54 14.66 9.57
C LEU A 76 0.28 13.40 10.40
N VAL A 77 1.32 12.64 10.70
CA VAL A 77 1.28 11.49 11.57
C VAL A 77 2.11 11.78 12.81
N GLU A 78 1.48 11.74 13.96
CA GLU A 78 2.10 11.88 15.28
C GLU A 78 2.21 10.49 15.92
N VAL A 79 3.40 10.13 16.36
CA VAL A 79 3.63 8.91 17.16
C VAL A 79 3.28 9.21 18.61
N LEU A 80 2.19 8.64 19.11
CA LEU A 80 1.70 8.88 20.46
C LEU A 80 2.45 8.03 21.48
N ASP A 81 2.66 6.74 21.15
CA ASP A 81 3.32 5.79 22.05
C ASP A 81 4.06 4.71 21.26
N VAL A 82 5.13 4.20 21.86
CA VAL A 82 5.98 3.13 21.32
C VAL A 82 6.23 2.11 22.42
N GLN A 83 5.56 0.96 22.34
CA GLN A 83 5.70 -0.12 23.32
C GLN A 83 6.61 -1.21 22.77
N PRO A 84 7.72 -1.51 23.46
CA PRO A 84 8.60 -2.62 23.05
C PRO A 84 7.84 -3.95 23.04
N ALA A 85 8.00 -4.73 21.95
CA ALA A 85 7.40 -6.04 21.79
C ALA A 85 8.42 -7.00 21.16
N GLY A 86 9.33 -7.52 21.97
CA GLY A 86 10.47 -8.33 21.53
C GLY A 86 11.46 -7.52 20.70
N ALA A 87 11.77 -8.01 19.49
CA ALA A 87 12.68 -7.32 18.56
C ALA A 87 12.02 -6.17 17.76
N LYS A 88 10.73 -5.96 17.92
CA LYS A 88 9.91 -4.95 17.27
C LYS A 88 9.19 -4.09 18.31
N ALA A 89 8.28 -3.24 17.88
CA ALA A 89 7.45 -2.43 18.77
C ALA A 89 6.01 -2.43 18.29
N MET A 90 5.10 -2.17 19.21
CA MET A 90 3.73 -1.77 18.93
C MET A 90 3.70 -0.24 18.93
N ILE A 91 3.13 0.35 17.90
CA ILE A 91 3.07 1.79 17.71
C ILE A 91 1.62 2.23 17.80
N HIS A 92 1.35 3.22 18.64
CA HIS A 92 0.10 3.95 18.65
C HIS A 92 0.34 5.32 18.01
N ALA A 93 -0.42 5.65 16.99
CA ALA A 93 -0.25 6.86 16.19
C ALA A 93 -1.58 7.57 15.94
N ARG A 94 -1.49 8.90 15.76
CA ARG A 94 -2.57 9.77 15.33
C ARG A 94 -2.23 10.38 13.98
N GLY A 95 -3.15 10.30 13.03
CA GLY A 95 -3.08 11.03 11.76
C GLY A 95 -3.99 12.24 11.79
N GLN A 96 -3.53 13.39 11.28
CA GLN A 96 -4.34 14.58 11.05
C GLN A 96 -4.25 15.00 9.59
N PHE A 97 -5.39 15.16 8.95
CA PHE A 97 -5.45 15.65 7.58
C PHE A 97 -5.19 17.16 7.56
N LEU A 98 -4.01 17.57 7.09
CA LEU A 98 -3.65 18.99 6.93
C LEU A 98 -4.33 19.58 5.70
N THR A 99 -4.26 18.86 4.59
CA THR A 99 -5.00 19.15 3.36
C THR A 99 -5.44 17.82 2.78
N LEU A 100 -6.64 17.77 2.23
CA LEU A 100 -7.08 16.63 1.44
C LEU A 100 -8.14 17.10 0.45
N ASP A 101 -7.87 16.92 -0.83
CA ASP A 101 -8.90 16.92 -1.86
C ASP A 101 -9.32 15.48 -2.10
N SER A 102 -10.60 15.19 -1.91
CA SER A 102 -11.15 13.87 -2.06
C SER A 102 -12.48 13.92 -2.78
N GLY A 103 -12.59 13.17 -3.86
CA GLY A 103 -13.81 12.98 -4.61
C GLY A 103 -14.17 11.52 -4.74
N VAL A 104 -15.45 11.21 -4.57
CA VAL A 104 -16.03 9.93 -4.92
C VAL A 104 -17.08 10.17 -5.98
N TRP A 105 -16.97 9.49 -7.10
CA TRP A 105 -17.94 9.52 -8.18
C TRP A 105 -18.64 8.16 -8.23
N LEU A 106 -19.96 8.20 -8.14
CA LEU A 106 -20.80 7.01 -8.16
C LEU A 106 -21.71 7.03 -9.39
N LYS A 107 -21.79 5.91 -10.09
CA LYS A 107 -22.73 5.70 -11.20
C LYS A 107 -23.82 4.74 -10.76
N LYS A 108 -25.08 5.21 -10.77
CA LYS A 108 -26.25 4.40 -10.41
C LYS A 108 -26.68 3.48 -11.56
N PRO A 109 -27.25 2.30 -11.26
CA PRO A 109 -27.82 1.39 -12.25
C PRO A 109 -28.95 2.08 -13.03
N GLY A 110 -28.97 1.87 -14.34
CA GLY A 110 -30.02 2.40 -15.23
C GLY A 110 -29.87 3.84 -15.68
N ASP A 111 -28.83 4.54 -15.23
CA ASP A 111 -28.54 5.90 -15.67
C ASP A 111 -27.77 5.87 -16.99
N ASN A 112 -28.50 5.96 -18.10
CA ASN A 112 -27.93 6.03 -19.46
C ASN A 112 -27.39 7.44 -19.79
N LYS A 113 -27.61 8.39 -18.91
CA LYS A 113 -27.08 9.77 -19.05
C LYS A 113 -25.85 9.88 -18.17
N SER A 114 -24.78 10.38 -18.69
CA SER A 114 -23.45 10.69 -18.19
C SER A 114 -23.31 11.26 -16.75
N GLY A 115 -24.15 10.89 -15.82
CA GLY A 115 -24.24 11.45 -14.50
C GLY A 115 -23.48 10.61 -13.47
N TRP A 116 -22.18 10.86 -13.34
CA TRP A 116 -21.47 10.53 -12.10
C TRP A 116 -21.92 11.47 -11.00
N ASP A 117 -22.49 10.94 -9.92
CA ASP A 117 -22.79 11.71 -8.71
C ASP A 117 -21.49 11.92 -7.93
N ARG A 118 -21.02 13.16 -7.84
CA ARG A 118 -19.84 13.49 -7.04
C ARG A 118 -20.24 13.67 -5.59
N GLN A 119 -19.64 12.86 -4.73
CA GLN A 119 -19.71 13.04 -3.28
C GLN A 119 -18.39 13.65 -2.81
N HIS A 120 -18.48 14.74 -2.08
CA HIS A 120 -17.34 15.44 -1.52
C HIS A 120 -17.41 15.39 0.01
N VAL A 121 -16.28 15.09 0.62
CA VAL A 121 -16.10 15.18 2.08
C VAL A 121 -14.94 16.14 2.33
N ASP A 122 -15.10 17.07 3.26
CA ASP A 122 -14.01 17.89 3.75
C ASP A 122 -13.42 17.24 5.01
N PRO A 123 -12.27 16.58 4.92
CA PRO A 123 -11.60 15.96 6.05
C PRO A 123 -10.62 16.90 6.73
N HIS A 124 -10.54 18.17 6.33
CA HIS A 124 -9.58 19.11 6.91
C HIS A 124 -9.70 19.19 8.44
N GLY A 125 -8.57 19.02 9.12
CA GLY A 125 -8.51 19.01 10.58
C GLY A 125 -9.08 17.76 11.26
N LYS A 126 -9.69 16.83 10.50
CA LYS A 126 -10.13 15.55 11.05
C LYS A 126 -8.93 14.69 11.41
N THR A 127 -9.10 13.90 12.47
CA THR A 127 -8.07 13.01 12.99
C THR A 127 -8.49 11.56 12.90
N ILE A 128 -7.53 10.70 12.69
CA ILE A 128 -7.66 9.26 12.78
C ILE A 128 -6.66 8.75 13.82
N GLU A 129 -7.01 7.69 14.54
CA GLU A 129 -6.08 6.99 15.42
C GLU A 129 -5.97 5.53 15.00
N PHE A 130 -4.78 4.96 15.12
CA PHE A 130 -4.53 3.59 14.74
C PHE A 130 -3.34 3.00 15.51
N THR A 131 -3.34 1.67 15.61
CA THR A 131 -2.26 0.90 16.21
C THR A 131 -1.59 0.02 15.16
N ILE A 132 -0.27 0.02 15.11
CA ILE A 132 0.53 -0.90 14.30
C ILE A 132 1.11 -1.96 15.22
N SER A 133 0.73 -3.21 15.01
CA SER A 133 1.22 -4.36 15.75
C SER A 133 2.62 -4.80 15.28
N PRO A 134 3.37 -5.56 16.10
CA PRO A 134 4.72 -6.03 15.74
C PRO A 134 4.80 -6.89 14.47
N ASP A 135 3.70 -7.50 14.07
CA ASP A 135 3.57 -8.27 12.82
C ASP A 135 3.24 -7.40 11.60
N GLY A 136 3.08 -6.09 11.80
CA GLY A 136 2.71 -5.13 10.76
C GLY A 136 1.21 -5.05 10.50
N SER A 137 0.37 -5.70 11.28
CA SER A 137 -1.08 -5.51 11.19
C SER A 137 -1.47 -4.14 11.75
N VAL A 138 -2.44 -3.49 11.09
CA VAL A 138 -3.04 -2.24 11.55
C VAL A 138 -4.36 -2.57 12.22
N ASN A 139 -4.50 -2.16 13.46
CA ASN A 139 -5.67 -2.44 14.27
C ASN A 139 -6.22 -1.12 14.85
N GLU A 140 -7.43 -1.20 15.38
CA GLU A 140 -8.07 -0.12 16.13
C GLU A 140 -8.14 1.22 15.36
N VAL A 141 -8.35 1.18 14.04
CA VAL A 141 -8.51 2.40 13.26
C VAL A 141 -9.82 3.08 13.66
N LYS A 142 -9.73 4.29 14.20
CA LYS A 142 -10.83 5.13 14.67
C LYS A 142 -10.85 6.46 13.93
N GLY A 143 -11.99 7.14 13.95
CA GLY A 143 -12.12 8.49 13.43
C GLY A 143 -12.33 8.57 11.91
N LEU A 144 -12.70 7.45 11.25
CA LEU A 144 -13.03 7.43 9.81
C LEU A 144 -14.53 7.64 9.53
N ASP A 145 -15.36 7.83 10.56
CA ASP A 145 -16.84 7.87 10.43
C ASP A 145 -17.35 9.04 9.57
N PHE A 146 -16.52 10.06 9.36
CA PHE A 146 -16.85 11.18 8.47
C PHE A 146 -16.68 10.85 6.98
N LEU A 147 -16.09 9.71 6.64
CA LEU A 147 -15.86 9.27 5.27
C LEU A 147 -16.98 8.33 4.79
N PHE A 148 -17.22 8.31 3.49
CA PHE A 148 -18.07 7.30 2.88
C PHE A 148 -17.42 5.91 2.97
N PRO A 149 -18.20 4.81 2.98
CA PRO A 149 -17.65 3.45 3.14
C PRO A 149 -16.53 3.11 2.17
N GLU A 150 -16.64 3.52 0.92
CA GLU A 150 -15.62 3.30 -0.11
C GLU A 150 -14.32 4.04 0.21
N GLN A 151 -14.43 5.26 0.76
CA GLN A 151 -13.28 6.04 1.22
C GLN A 151 -12.67 5.46 2.49
N GLN A 152 -13.48 5.00 3.45
CA GLN A 152 -12.97 4.34 4.66
C GLN A 152 -12.10 3.15 4.31
N GLN A 153 -12.52 2.33 3.35
CA GLN A 153 -11.75 1.20 2.84
C GLN A 153 -10.40 1.64 2.26
N ALA A 154 -10.42 2.68 1.42
CA ALA A 154 -9.21 3.25 0.84
C ALA A 154 -8.23 3.73 1.91
N TRP A 155 -8.72 4.41 2.94
CA TRP A 155 -7.92 4.90 4.04
C TRP A 155 -7.36 3.80 4.91
N GLN A 156 -8.10 2.75 5.20
CA GLN A 156 -7.61 1.57 5.91
C GLN A 156 -6.47 0.89 5.15
N GLN A 157 -6.61 0.74 3.84
CA GLN A 157 -5.52 0.21 2.99
C GLN A 157 -4.30 1.11 3.01
N TRP A 158 -4.50 2.42 3.02
CA TRP A 158 -3.42 3.39 3.03
C TRP A 158 -2.66 3.37 4.36
N VAL A 159 -3.36 3.36 5.52
CA VAL A 159 -2.75 3.22 6.84
C VAL A 159 -1.96 1.91 6.94
N ALA A 160 -2.46 0.82 6.36
CA ALA A 160 -1.76 -0.46 6.33
C ALA A 160 -0.38 -0.38 5.64
N ARG A 161 -0.14 0.61 4.80
CA ARG A 161 1.17 0.80 4.15
C ARG A 161 2.24 1.37 5.06
N PHE A 162 1.89 2.19 6.02
CA PHE A 162 2.82 2.54 7.08
C PHE A 162 3.34 1.31 7.78
N ALA A 163 2.47 0.32 7.96
CA ALA A 163 2.79 -0.93 8.58
C ALA A 163 3.68 -1.84 7.74
N LEU A 164 3.88 -1.58 6.44
CA LEU A 164 4.75 -2.40 5.59
C LEU A 164 6.17 -2.54 6.15
N ALA A 165 6.70 -1.48 6.75
CA ALA A 165 8.01 -1.53 7.37
C ALA A 165 8.06 -2.50 8.58
N TRP A 166 6.93 -2.76 9.25
CA TRP A 166 6.85 -3.73 10.35
C TRP A 166 6.77 -5.18 9.88
N THR A 167 6.39 -5.43 8.64
CA THR A 167 6.37 -6.79 8.06
C THR A 167 7.77 -7.30 7.75
N LEU A 168 8.79 -6.46 7.89
CA LEU A 168 10.18 -6.82 7.60
C LEU A 168 10.73 -7.80 8.64
N PRO A 169 11.68 -8.67 8.24
CA PRO A 169 12.35 -9.56 9.18
C PRO A 169 13.10 -8.79 10.27
N ALA A 170 12.86 -9.16 11.54
CA ALA A 170 13.48 -8.50 12.69
C ALA A 170 15.01 -8.60 12.68
N ASN A 171 15.57 -9.68 12.09
CA ASN A 171 17.00 -9.93 12.01
C ASN A 171 17.71 -9.14 10.89
N GLY A 172 17.03 -8.14 10.31
CA GLY A 172 17.52 -7.42 9.16
C GLY A 172 17.54 -8.26 7.89
N MET A 173 18.03 -7.67 6.81
CA MET A 173 17.97 -8.25 5.47
C MET A 173 19.28 -8.07 4.74
N LYS A 174 19.56 -8.99 3.81
CA LYS A 174 20.64 -8.91 2.85
C LYS A 174 20.09 -8.48 1.49
N PHE A 175 20.93 -7.85 0.71
CA PHE A 175 20.63 -7.59 -0.70
C PHE A 175 20.28 -8.90 -1.43
N GLY A 176 19.19 -8.87 -2.22
CA GLY A 176 18.67 -10.03 -2.93
C GLY A 176 17.89 -11.04 -2.06
N GLU A 177 17.86 -10.85 -0.74
CA GLU A 177 17.09 -11.72 0.14
C GLU A 177 15.59 -11.55 -0.09
N LYS A 178 14.88 -12.69 -0.15
CA LYS A 178 13.44 -12.74 -0.29
C LYS A 178 12.78 -13.23 0.98
N TRP A 179 11.60 -12.70 1.29
CA TRP A 179 10.76 -13.23 2.36
C TRP A 179 9.30 -13.30 1.93
N LYS A 180 8.55 -14.15 2.59
CA LYS A 180 7.13 -14.36 2.31
C LYS A 180 6.30 -14.06 3.53
N LEU A 181 5.11 -13.50 3.28
CA LEU A 181 4.11 -13.24 4.28
C LEU A 181 2.73 -13.60 3.71
N GLU A 182 1.92 -14.31 4.50
CA GLU A 182 0.50 -14.46 4.22
C GLU A 182 -0.31 -13.60 5.18
N GLN A 183 -1.23 -12.82 4.66
CA GLN A 183 -2.10 -11.96 5.43
C GLN A 183 -3.54 -12.15 4.97
N ALA A 184 -4.45 -12.39 5.93
CA ALA A 184 -5.86 -12.49 5.62
C ALA A 184 -6.39 -11.17 5.02
N GLU A 185 -7.32 -11.27 4.07
CA GLU A 185 -8.07 -10.12 3.59
C GLU A 185 -8.93 -9.60 4.75
N GLN A 186 -8.72 -8.37 5.14
CA GLN A 186 -9.39 -7.75 6.30
C GLN A 186 -10.73 -7.11 5.95
N ILE A 187 -11.02 -6.97 4.67
CA ILE A 187 -12.23 -6.28 4.21
C ILE A 187 -13.31 -7.32 4.01
N GLY A 188 -14.52 -7.06 4.53
CA GLY A 188 -15.68 -7.92 4.43
C GLY A 188 -16.07 -8.24 2.98
N ALA A 189 -15.31 -9.16 2.38
CA ALA A 189 -15.61 -9.68 1.06
C ALA A 189 -16.75 -10.70 1.16
N PRO A 190 -17.61 -10.79 0.15
CA PRO A 190 -18.68 -11.81 0.12
C PRO A 190 -18.14 -13.24 -0.05
N ILE A 191 -16.83 -13.41 -0.03
CA ILE A 191 -16.11 -14.69 -0.14
C ILE A 191 -15.22 -14.87 1.08
N SER A 192 -15.35 -16.00 1.76
CA SER A 192 -14.52 -16.37 2.89
C SER A 192 -13.15 -16.91 2.46
N GLY A 193 -12.18 -16.89 3.39
CA GLY A 193 -10.89 -17.54 3.22
C GLY A 193 -9.98 -16.87 2.18
N LEU A 194 -10.14 -15.58 1.96
CA LEU A 194 -9.24 -14.80 1.12
C LEU A 194 -7.97 -14.42 1.87
N ASN A 195 -6.82 -14.63 1.24
CA ASN A 195 -5.50 -14.30 1.80
C ASN A 195 -4.59 -13.73 0.73
N TRP A 196 -3.89 -12.66 1.07
CA TRP A 196 -2.81 -12.13 0.26
C TRP A 196 -1.52 -12.89 0.54
N ALA A 197 -1.02 -13.63 -0.45
CA ALA A 197 0.31 -14.22 -0.41
C ALA A 197 1.30 -13.22 -0.99
N ARG A 198 2.15 -12.66 -0.15
CA ARG A 198 3.15 -11.65 -0.50
C ARG A 198 4.53 -12.26 -0.57
N GLU A 199 5.29 -11.90 -1.60
CA GLU A 199 6.73 -12.14 -1.69
C GLU A 199 7.42 -10.80 -1.87
N SER A 200 8.33 -10.48 -0.98
CA SER A 200 9.10 -9.25 -1.00
C SER A 200 10.58 -9.54 -1.20
N MET A 201 11.30 -8.63 -1.84
CA MET A 201 12.74 -8.74 -2.10
C MET A 201 13.43 -7.40 -1.91
N TYR A 202 14.60 -7.41 -1.28
CA TYR A 202 15.50 -6.26 -1.25
C TYR A 202 16.28 -6.20 -2.57
N VAL A 203 15.95 -5.21 -3.42
CA VAL A 203 16.40 -5.17 -4.81
C VAL A 203 17.70 -4.41 -4.99
N ARG A 204 17.85 -3.25 -4.34
CA ARG A 204 19.02 -2.37 -4.46
C ARG A 204 19.00 -1.25 -3.44
N ASP A 205 20.14 -0.58 -3.31
CA ASP A 205 20.25 0.72 -2.66
C ASP A 205 20.24 1.82 -3.72
N GLU A 206 19.58 2.94 -3.41
CA GLU A 206 19.67 4.15 -4.21
C GLU A 206 19.49 5.39 -3.32
N PRO A 207 19.92 6.59 -3.75
CA PRO A 207 19.66 7.82 -3.02
C PRO A 207 18.15 7.94 -2.76
N CYS A 208 17.75 8.21 -1.50
CA CYS A 208 16.40 8.62 -1.22
C CYS A 208 16.15 9.90 -2.01
N GLN A 209 15.38 9.83 -3.08
CA GLN A 209 14.99 11.03 -3.81
C GLN A 209 14.13 11.85 -2.86
N ALA A 210 14.72 12.89 -2.28
CA ALA A 210 13.93 13.98 -1.75
C ALA A 210 12.99 14.38 -2.88
N SER A 211 11.69 14.30 -2.63
CA SER A 211 10.69 14.61 -3.64
C SER A 211 11.06 15.92 -4.30
N GLN A 212 11.23 15.90 -5.60
CA GLN A 212 11.12 17.10 -6.40
C GLN A 212 9.64 17.54 -6.36
N LEU A 213 9.19 17.98 -5.19
CA LEU A 213 7.95 18.71 -5.01
C LEU A 213 8.15 20.13 -5.55
N SER A 214 8.45 20.24 -6.84
CA SER A 214 8.33 21.48 -7.60
C SER A 214 6.90 22.03 -7.63
N ILE A 215 5.96 21.39 -6.95
CA ILE A 215 4.54 21.76 -6.95
C ILE A 215 4.17 22.69 -5.80
N MET A 216 4.98 22.71 -4.73
CA MET A 216 4.78 23.67 -3.63
C MET A 216 6.09 24.40 -3.44
N GLY A 217 6.11 25.66 -3.92
CA GLY A 217 7.29 26.52 -3.90
C GLY A 217 8.05 26.43 -2.58
N ASP A 218 9.37 26.33 -2.67
CA ASP A 218 10.39 26.56 -1.63
C ASP A 218 10.15 25.91 -0.24
N LEU A 219 9.79 24.63 -0.20
CA LEU A 219 10.11 23.84 0.98
C LEU A 219 11.59 23.45 0.86
N SER A 220 12.41 24.12 1.63
CA SER A 220 13.87 24.01 1.66
C SER A 220 14.30 22.56 1.60
N ALA A 221 14.98 22.19 0.52
CA ALA A 221 15.69 20.93 0.43
C ALA A 221 16.54 20.78 1.70
N SER A 222 16.33 19.69 2.43
CA SER A 222 17.14 19.34 3.60
C SER A 222 18.61 19.47 3.22
N SER A 223 19.34 20.36 3.87
CA SER A 223 20.75 20.66 3.59
C SER A 223 21.70 19.57 4.13
N GLY A 224 21.18 18.40 4.45
CA GLY A 224 21.96 17.24 4.89
C GLY A 224 22.54 16.44 3.71
N PRO A 225 23.55 15.58 3.97
CA PRO A 225 24.02 14.65 2.95
C PRO A 225 22.84 13.76 2.51
N PRO A 226 22.75 13.42 1.20
CA PRO A 226 21.67 12.62 0.67
C PRO A 226 21.62 11.28 1.43
N ASP A 227 20.43 10.95 1.95
CA ASP A 227 20.18 9.65 2.58
C ASP A 227 20.09 8.56 1.52
N THR A 228 20.45 7.34 1.89
CA THR A 228 20.35 6.16 1.03
C THR A 228 19.13 5.35 1.43
N CYS A 229 18.34 4.96 0.46
CA CYS A 229 17.18 4.12 0.62
C CYS A 229 17.44 2.69 0.15
N ALA A 230 16.99 1.72 0.94
CA ALA A 230 16.76 0.37 0.47
C ALA A 230 15.49 0.34 -0.39
N VAL A 231 15.59 -0.19 -1.59
CA VAL A 231 14.43 -0.38 -2.48
C VAL A 231 13.93 -1.81 -2.35
N LEU A 232 12.68 -1.94 -1.95
CA LEU A 232 11.99 -3.22 -1.81
C LEU A 232 10.95 -3.36 -2.91
N LEU A 233 10.92 -4.52 -3.56
CA LEU A 233 9.84 -4.92 -4.46
C LEU A 233 8.99 -5.98 -3.75
N THR A 234 7.70 -5.74 -3.62
CA THR A 234 6.72 -6.69 -3.09
C THR A 234 5.69 -7.01 -4.16
N THR A 235 5.53 -8.29 -4.45
CA THR A 235 4.42 -8.79 -5.27
C THR A 235 3.47 -9.58 -4.39
N ALA A 236 2.16 -9.42 -4.61
CA ALA A 236 1.17 -10.17 -3.87
C ALA A 236 0.12 -10.77 -4.81
N THR A 237 -0.39 -11.93 -4.43
CA THR A 237 -1.47 -12.61 -5.14
C THR A 237 -2.56 -12.97 -4.14
N LEU A 238 -3.80 -12.62 -4.48
CA LEU A 238 -4.96 -13.00 -3.70
C LEU A 238 -5.25 -14.50 -3.90
N LYS A 239 -5.24 -15.26 -2.83
CA LYS A 239 -5.54 -16.68 -2.80
C LYS A 239 -6.84 -16.93 -2.05
N GLN A 240 -7.68 -17.75 -2.62
CA GLN A 240 -8.90 -18.23 -1.97
C GLN A 240 -8.65 -19.63 -1.40
N LYS A 241 -8.81 -19.80 -0.08
CA LYS A 241 -8.70 -21.10 0.60
C LYS A 241 -10.05 -21.84 0.69
N SER A 242 -11.15 -21.08 0.64
CA SER A 242 -12.50 -21.68 0.62
C SER A 242 -12.81 -22.32 -0.72
N SER A 243 -13.78 -23.26 -0.71
CA SER A 243 -14.31 -23.85 -1.95
C SER A 243 -15.13 -22.83 -2.73
N SER A 244 -14.95 -22.76 -4.05
CA SER A 244 -15.80 -21.94 -4.90
C SER A 244 -17.29 -22.33 -4.88
N LYS A 245 -17.61 -23.55 -4.45
CA LYS A 245 -18.99 -24.04 -4.31
C LYS A 245 -19.64 -23.64 -2.98
N ASP A 246 -18.82 -23.32 -1.96
CA ASP A 246 -19.27 -22.80 -0.67
C ASP A 246 -18.16 -21.92 -0.10
N ALA A 247 -18.29 -20.65 -0.34
CA ALA A 247 -17.35 -19.62 0.07
C ALA A 247 -17.99 -18.64 1.05
N THR A 248 -18.97 -19.10 1.82
CA THR A 248 -19.80 -18.24 2.66
C THR A 248 -19.04 -17.75 3.89
N PRO A 249 -18.88 -16.42 4.10
CA PRO A 249 -18.38 -15.86 5.34
C PRO A 249 -19.35 -16.11 6.51
N GLU A 250 -18.83 -16.11 7.74
CA GLU A 250 -19.64 -16.39 8.94
C GLU A 250 -20.77 -15.35 9.16
N ASP A 251 -20.50 -14.09 8.91
CA ASP A 251 -21.49 -13.02 8.99
C ASP A 251 -22.63 -13.20 7.99
N PHE A 252 -22.35 -13.70 6.78
CA PHE A 252 -23.38 -14.04 5.80
C PHE A 252 -24.23 -15.23 6.25
N LYS A 253 -23.61 -16.24 6.88
CA LYS A 253 -24.36 -17.38 7.46
C LYS A 253 -25.32 -16.93 8.55
N LEU A 254 -24.91 -15.98 9.40
CA LEU A 254 -25.77 -15.42 10.44
C LEU A 254 -27.02 -14.72 9.86
N HIS A 255 -26.92 -14.22 8.63
CA HIS A 255 -28.03 -13.60 7.90
C HIS A 255 -28.77 -14.57 6.95
N GLU A 256 -28.59 -15.89 7.13
CA GLU A 256 -29.17 -16.93 6.29
C GLU A 256 -28.82 -16.77 4.79
N LEU A 257 -27.64 -16.27 4.50
CA LEU A 257 -27.11 -16.12 3.15
C LEU A 257 -26.07 -17.21 2.86
N ARG A 258 -25.96 -17.56 1.59
CA ARG A 258 -24.92 -18.44 1.05
C ARG A 258 -24.21 -17.75 -0.08
N THR A 259 -22.90 -17.95 -0.16
CA THR A 259 -22.08 -17.39 -1.24
C THR A 259 -21.32 -18.50 -1.95
N MET A 260 -21.24 -18.38 -3.27
CA MET A 260 -20.46 -19.23 -4.15
C MET A 260 -19.69 -18.33 -5.09
N GLY A 261 -18.48 -18.69 -5.45
CA GLY A 261 -17.72 -17.88 -6.41
C GLY A 261 -16.23 -17.93 -6.22
N THR A 262 -15.55 -17.07 -6.95
CA THR A 262 -14.10 -16.97 -6.97
C THR A 262 -13.65 -15.52 -6.87
N ALA A 263 -12.51 -15.32 -6.21
CA ALA A 263 -11.79 -14.04 -6.21
C ALA A 263 -10.36 -14.23 -6.69
N LYS A 264 -9.86 -13.25 -7.42
CA LYS A 264 -8.47 -13.16 -7.90
C LYS A 264 -7.99 -11.73 -7.68
N GLY A 265 -6.70 -11.57 -7.44
CA GLY A 265 -6.10 -10.25 -7.34
C GLY A 265 -4.59 -10.32 -7.43
N THR A 266 -4.01 -9.23 -7.88
CA THR A 266 -2.57 -9.00 -7.89
C THR A 266 -2.27 -7.64 -7.31
N ASN A 267 -1.11 -7.52 -6.67
CA ASN A 267 -0.64 -6.28 -6.11
C ASN A 267 0.87 -6.21 -6.27
N GLU A 268 1.37 -5.07 -6.72
CA GLU A 268 2.80 -4.76 -6.79
C GLU A 268 3.08 -3.50 -6.01
N ILE A 269 4.06 -3.56 -5.10
CA ILE A 269 4.45 -2.43 -4.26
C ILE A 269 5.95 -2.22 -4.40
N ILE A 270 6.36 -0.99 -4.69
CA ILE A 270 7.75 -0.55 -4.62
C ILE A 270 7.88 0.36 -3.40
N THR A 271 8.75 -0.01 -2.46
CA THR A 271 8.94 0.74 -1.22
C THR A 271 10.38 1.19 -1.08
N TYR A 272 10.57 2.45 -0.76
CA TYR A 272 11.85 3.08 -0.45
C TYR A 272 11.94 3.31 1.04
N ILE A 273 12.89 2.67 1.70
CA ILE A 273 13.10 2.77 3.15
C ILE A 273 14.45 3.39 3.43
N SER A 274 14.47 4.49 4.19
CA SER A 274 15.71 5.12 4.64
C SER A 274 16.58 4.14 5.43
N LEU A 275 17.82 3.95 5.03
CA LEU A 275 18.78 3.14 5.77
C LEU A 275 19.16 3.78 7.12
N LYS A 276 18.99 5.09 7.25
CA LYS A 276 19.30 5.84 8.46
C LYS A 276 18.19 5.72 9.50
N SER A 277 16.95 6.02 9.12
CA SER A 277 15.80 6.08 10.04
C SER A 277 14.93 4.82 10.04
N GLY A 278 14.97 4.01 8.98
CA GLY A 278 14.04 2.91 8.76
C GLY A 278 12.64 3.37 8.34
N LEU A 279 12.45 4.67 8.11
CA LEU A 279 11.16 5.19 7.69
C LEU A 279 10.89 4.90 6.22
N VAL A 280 9.62 4.66 5.89
CA VAL A 280 9.17 4.64 4.51
C VAL A 280 9.23 6.06 3.97
N VAL A 281 10.15 6.31 3.03
CA VAL A 281 10.30 7.60 2.36
C VAL A 281 9.33 7.72 1.21
N ARG A 282 9.14 6.64 0.46
CA ARG A 282 8.17 6.55 -0.62
C ARG A 282 7.65 5.13 -0.74
N ALA A 283 6.37 4.97 -1.04
CA ALA A 283 5.83 3.72 -1.51
C ALA A 283 4.81 3.98 -2.62
N THR A 284 4.87 3.14 -3.66
CA THR A 284 3.87 3.13 -4.75
C THR A 284 3.27 1.74 -4.82
N GLU A 285 1.98 1.67 -5.12
CA GLU A 285 1.26 0.39 -5.27
C GLU A 285 0.30 0.44 -6.44
N GLU A 286 0.31 -0.64 -7.20
CA GLU A 286 -0.66 -0.97 -8.22
C GLU A 286 -1.37 -2.25 -7.82
N ALA A 287 -2.70 -2.19 -7.69
CA ALA A 287 -3.50 -3.36 -7.34
C ALA A 287 -4.63 -3.57 -8.33
N SER A 288 -4.97 -4.84 -8.55
CA SER A 288 -6.14 -5.25 -9.29
C SER A 288 -6.84 -6.40 -8.57
N GLN A 289 -8.17 -6.38 -8.56
CA GLN A 289 -8.99 -7.41 -7.94
C GLN A 289 -10.19 -7.70 -8.82
N PHE A 290 -10.47 -8.97 -8.99
CA PHE A 290 -11.64 -9.45 -9.70
C PHE A 290 -12.37 -10.46 -8.83
N MET A 291 -13.71 -10.32 -8.73
CA MET A 291 -14.56 -11.28 -8.04
C MET A 291 -15.75 -11.65 -8.92
N ASP A 292 -16.07 -12.92 -8.92
CA ASP A 292 -17.25 -13.51 -9.56
C ASP A 292 -18.01 -14.27 -8.48
N VAL A 293 -19.12 -13.69 -7.98
CA VAL A 293 -19.78 -14.16 -6.77
C VAL A 293 -21.28 -14.24 -6.96
N MET A 294 -21.84 -15.36 -6.59
CA MET A 294 -23.27 -15.55 -6.44
C MET A 294 -23.65 -15.55 -4.96
N VAL A 295 -24.55 -14.66 -4.58
CA VAL A 295 -25.17 -14.62 -3.25
C VAL A 295 -26.62 -15.09 -3.38
N ALA A 296 -27.04 -15.98 -2.47
CA ALA A 296 -28.41 -16.50 -2.42
C ALA A 296 -28.86 -16.63 -0.96
N LYS A 297 -30.16 -16.79 -0.72
CA LYS A 297 -30.66 -17.28 0.58
C LYS A 297 -30.17 -18.70 0.84
N ALA A 298 -30.19 -19.13 2.08
CA ALA A 298 -29.77 -20.48 2.49
C ALA A 298 -30.58 -21.59 1.76
N ASP A 299 -31.83 -21.33 1.43
CA ASP A 299 -32.72 -22.22 0.65
C ASP A 299 -32.43 -22.22 -0.86
N GLY A 300 -31.45 -21.41 -1.30
CA GLY A 300 -31.07 -21.25 -2.72
C GLY A 300 -31.95 -20.29 -3.51
N SER A 301 -32.94 -19.63 -2.88
CA SER A 301 -33.75 -18.59 -3.51
C SER A 301 -33.03 -17.24 -3.57
N ASN A 302 -33.62 -16.25 -4.25
CA ASN A 302 -33.15 -14.87 -4.34
C ASN A 302 -31.68 -14.74 -4.78
N ARG A 303 -31.31 -15.45 -5.84
CA ARG A 303 -29.96 -15.45 -6.37
C ARG A 303 -29.61 -14.10 -7.00
N VAL A 304 -28.48 -13.55 -6.57
CA VAL A 304 -27.88 -12.35 -7.15
C VAL A 304 -26.44 -12.67 -7.53
N HIS A 305 -26.11 -12.43 -8.77
CA HIS A 305 -24.75 -12.60 -9.29
C HIS A 305 -24.05 -11.24 -9.35
N TYR A 306 -22.87 -11.17 -8.79
CA TYR A 306 -22.02 -10.00 -8.78
C TYR A 306 -20.71 -10.32 -9.49
N ASN A 307 -20.37 -9.47 -10.46
CA ASN A 307 -19.05 -9.47 -11.08
C ASN A 307 -18.40 -8.14 -10.76
N VAL A 308 -17.30 -8.18 -10.02
CA VAL A 308 -16.60 -7.00 -9.52
C VAL A 308 -15.22 -6.94 -10.16
N ASP A 309 -14.89 -5.81 -10.78
CA ASP A 309 -13.56 -5.47 -11.28
C ASP A 309 -13.13 -4.18 -10.56
N ALA A 310 -11.99 -4.23 -9.87
CA ALA A 310 -11.44 -3.10 -9.17
C ALA A 310 -9.95 -2.96 -9.48
N LYS A 311 -9.52 -1.72 -9.73
CA LYS A 311 -8.12 -1.34 -9.88
C LYS A 311 -7.83 -0.17 -8.98
N SER A 312 -6.66 -0.15 -8.37
CA SER A 312 -6.24 0.99 -7.56
C SER A 312 -4.76 1.28 -7.74
N HIS A 313 -4.46 2.55 -7.67
CA HIS A 313 -3.11 3.09 -7.56
C HIS A 313 -3.00 3.89 -6.29
N SER A 314 -1.88 3.77 -5.58
CA SER A 314 -1.63 4.68 -4.49
C SER A 314 -0.15 4.99 -4.33
N GLU A 315 0.10 6.17 -3.78
CA GLU A 315 1.43 6.69 -3.51
C GLU A 315 1.45 7.36 -2.15
N ILE A 316 2.51 7.12 -1.39
CA ILE A 316 2.87 7.90 -0.21
C ILE A 316 4.28 8.42 -0.37
N LEU A 317 4.53 9.62 0.14
CA LEU A 317 5.83 10.28 0.05
C LEU A 317 6.08 11.06 1.34
N LEU A 318 7.15 10.76 2.05
CA LEU A 318 7.58 11.50 3.23
C LEU A 318 8.10 12.88 2.80
N VAL A 319 7.41 13.93 3.24
CA VAL A 319 7.74 15.33 2.91
C VAL A 319 8.70 15.89 3.92
N THR A 320 8.42 15.65 5.22
CA THR A 320 9.26 16.11 6.31
C THR A 320 9.15 15.21 7.52
N GLU A 321 10.23 15.16 8.27
CA GLU A 321 10.35 14.55 9.57
C GLU A 321 10.80 15.64 10.53
N THR A 322 10.09 15.84 11.63
CA THR A 322 10.54 16.75 12.68
C THR A 322 11.42 15.96 13.65
N PRO A 323 12.72 16.26 13.74
CA PRO A 323 13.57 15.68 14.76
C PRO A 323 13.02 16.10 16.12
N LEU A 324 12.97 15.18 17.06
CA LEU A 324 12.79 15.54 18.46
C LEU A 324 14.06 16.30 18.87
N ASP A 325 13.91 17.58 19.20
CA ASP A 325 14.94 18.30 19.95
C ASP A 325 15.17 17.49 21.24
N ARG A 326 16.31 16.83 21.32
CA ARG A 326 16.71 16.17 22.55
C ARG A 326 16.96 17.27 23.58
N PRO A 327 16.31 17.20 24.75
CA PRO A 327 16.65 18.10 25.86
C PRO A 327 18.10 17.92 26.31
#